data_45861b2de890b55f4a14049e1df7959e
#
_entry.id   45861b2de890b55f4a14049e1df7959e
#
_cell.length_a   1.000
_cell.length_b   1.000
_cell.length_c   1.000
_cell.angle_alpha   90.00
_cell.angle_beta   90.00
_cell.angle_gamma   90.00
#
_symmetry.space_group_name_H-M   'P 1'
#
loop_
_entity.id
_entity.type
_entity.pdbx_description
1 polymer ?
#
loop_
_entity_poly.entity_id
_entity_poly.type
_entity_poly.pdbx_seq_one_letter_code
_entity_poly.pdbx_strand_id
1 'polypeptide(L)'
;MSPRKKLIVIGGGASGFFCAVNAARLDSNLDVVILEKSTKLLAKVRISGGGRCNVTHASTMVDDMLDAYPRGRNFIRKSLHQFSSNDTVNWFAERGVSLKAEQDGRMFPVTDQSQTIINCLMAEAEQYQVKIVMQAEVVSIHKDQEVFKLSVLTASQISTLETADFICIAAGGHPKLSGFDWLENTGHSIETPVPSLFTFNIPDKHLHALMGVSSKHAMVKIPSLKLQETGPVLITHWGLSGPAVLKLSSRAARELNAADYGFEVRLNWVPDSHESMMLDALKNSKAIVRNAIGSKNSFDLSARLWTYLLIKSGIDPENIWPNIPQQALVNLSRSLCNDPYTVSGKTTFKEEFVTAGGIKLEE
;
A
#
# COMPACT_ATOMS: atom_id res chain seq x y z
N MET A 1 -2.18 -8.36 -47.84
CA MET A 1 -1.91 -8.47 -46.40
C MET A 1 -3.12 -7.97 -45.65
N SER A 2 -3.66 -8.72 -44.71
CA SER A 2 -4.71 -8.19 -43.86
C SER A 2 -4.19 -6.98 -43.08
N PRO A 3 -5.00 -5.94 -42.86
CA PRO A 3 -4.58 -4.79 -42.09
C PRO A 3 -4.13 -5.23 -40.69
N ARG A 4 -3.05 -4.62 -40.18
CA ARG A 4 -2.58 -4.90 -38.83
C ARG A 4 -3.69 -4.54 -37.81
N LYS A 5 -3.93 -5.39 -36.84
CA LYS A 5 -4.82 -5.08 -35.73
C LYS A 5 -4.16 -4.08 -34.79
N LYS A 6 -4.98 -3.22 -34.16
CA LYS A 6 -4.50 -2.17 -33.28
C LYS A 6 -4.95 -2.41 -31.83
N LEU A 7 -4.00 -2.41 -30.89
CA LEU A 7 -4.26 -2.38 -29.45
C LEU A 7 -3.97 -0.97 -28.92
N ILE A 8 -4.94 -0.34 -28.30
CA ILE A 8 -4.73 0.87 -27.50
C ILE A 8 -4.71 0.52 -26.01
N VAL A 9 -3.60 0.87 -25.36
CA VAL A 9 -3.42 0.76 -23.91
C VAL A 9 -3.60 2.14 -23.29
N ILE A 10 -4.57 2.28 -22.40
CA ILE A 10 -4.93 3.56 -21.76
C ILE A 10 -4.24 3.67 -20.41
N GLY A 11 -3.18 4.48 -20.33
CA GLY A 11 -2.37 4.75 -19.15
C GLY A 11 -0.92 4.26 -19.27
N GLY A 12 0.02 5.17 -19.13
CA GLY A 12 1.48 4.96 -19.17
C GLY A 12 2.10 4.61 -17.80
N GLY A 13 1.38 3.85 -16.98
CA GLY A 13 1.85 3.29 -15.71
C GLY A 13 2.48 1.89 -15.86
N ALA A 14 2.83 1.25 -14.74
CA ALA A 14 3.46 -0.08 -14.73
C ALA A 14 2.63 -1.12 -15.50
N SER A 15 1.33 -1.23 -15.20
CA SER A 15 0.43 -2.18 -15.86
C SER A 15 0.27 -1.92 -17.35
N GLY A 16 0.19 -0.63 -17.75
CA GLY A 16 0.08 -0.26 -19.15
C GLY A 16 1.33 -0.61 -19.95
N PHE A 17 2.51 -0.27 -19.44
CA PHE A 17 3.77 -0.68 -20.07
C PHE A 17 3.92 -2.19 -20.13
N PHE A 18 3.64 -2.90 -19.03
CA PHE A 18 3.75 -4.35 -19.00
C PHE A 18 2.82 -5.03 -20.01
N CYS A 19 1.57 -4.56 -20.11
CA CYS A 19 0.61 -5.04 -21.12
C CYS A 19 1.13 -4.77 -22.53
N ALA A 20 1.51 -3.52 -22.83
CA ALA A 20 1.89 -3.10 -24.17
C ALA A 20 3.13 -3.83 -24.69
N VAL A 21 4.20 -3.90 -23.89
CA VAL A 21 5.45 -4.56 -24.31
C VAL A 21 5.28 -6.06 -24.51
N ASN A 22 4.50 -6.74 -23.64
CA ASN A 22 4.25 -8.16 -23.81
C ASN A 22 3.31 -8.45 -24.98
N ALA A 23 2.27 -7.63 -25.22
CA ALA A 23 1.41 -7.78 -26.38
C ALA A 23 2.18 -7.63 -27.69
N ALA A 24 3.01 -6.58 -27.81
CA ALA A 24 3.84 -6.34 -29.00
C ALA A 24 4.91 -7.44 -29.19
N ARG A 25 5.48 -7.97 -28.10
CA ARG A 25 6.43 -9.08 -28.15
C ARG A 25 5.80 -10.38 -28.64
N LEU A 26 4.57 -10.67 -28.23
CA LEU A 26 3.86 -11.92 -28.54
C LEU A 26 3.24 -11.94 -29.92
N ASP A 27 2.86 -10.78 -30.46
CA ASP A 27 2.30 -10.66 -31.80
C ASP A 27 2.93 -9.47 -32.54
N SER A 28 3.86 -9.76 -33.42
CA SER A 28 4.53 -8.75 -34.25
C SER A 28 3.62 -8.09 -35.32
N ASN A 29 2.41 -8.63 -35.54
CA ASN A 29 1.41 -8.05 -36.42
C ASN A 29 0.44 -7.11 -35.69
N LEU A 30 0.62 -6.93 -34.38
CA LEU A 30 -0.18 -6.02 -33.58
C LEU A 30 0.46 -4.62 -33.53
N ASP A 31 -0.30 -3.60 -33.90
CA ASP A 31 0.11 -2.19 -33.70
C ASP A 31 -0.29 -1.74 -32.30
N VAL A 32 0.69 -1.53 -31.42
CA VAL A 32 0.45 -1.23 -30.00
C VAL A 32 0.73 0.22 -29.68
N VAL A 33 -0.25 0.90 -29.09
CA VAL A 33 -0.17 2.33 -28.73
C VAL A 33 -0.52 2.51 -27.26
N ILE A 34 0.35 3.18 -26.50
CA ILE A 34 0.04 3.66 -25.15
C ILE A 34 -0.44 5.12 -25.23
N LEU A 35 -1.62 5.41 -24.68
CA LEU A 35 -2.12 6.78 -24.49
C LEU A 35 -1.94 7.16 -23.01
N GLU A 36 -1.16 8.19 -22.73
CA GLU A 36 -0.94 8.72 -21.38
C GLU A 36 -1.41 10.18 -21.29
N LYS A 37 -2.29 10.46 -20.33
CA LYS A 37 -2.86 11.81 -20.15
C LYS A 37 -1.88 12.85 -19.61
N SER A 38 -0.87 12.41 -18.89
CA SER A 38 0.11 13.31 -18.25
C SER A 38 1.36 13.50 -19.11
N THR A 39 2.27 14.34 -18.62
CA THR A 39 3.63 14.52 -19.16
C THR A 39 4.66 13.58 -18.54
N LYS A 40 4.24 12.63 -17.67
CA LYS A 40 5.15 11.76 -16.92
C LYS A 40 4.73 10.30 -17.07
N LEU A 41 5.61 9.50 -17.64
CA LEU A 41 5.47 8.05 -17.70
C LEU A 41 5.95 7.42 -16.40
N LEU A 42 5.32 6.28 -16.03
CA LEU A 42 5.76 5.44 -14.90
C LEU A 42 5.89 6.22 -13.56
N ALA A 43 5.08 7.28 -13.36
CA ALA A 43 5.21 8.20 -12.24
C ALA A 43 5.12 7.48 -10.88
N LYS A 44 4.17 6.55 -10.71
CA LYS A 44 4.04 5.76 -9.46
C LYS A 44 5.18 4.74 -9.28
N VAL A 45 5.74 4.20 -10.36
CA VAL A 45 6.95 3.34 -10.29
C VAL A 45 8.10 4.13 -9.70
N ARG A 46 8.29 5.37 -10.15
CA ARG A 46 9.40 6.25 -9.74
C ARG A 46 9.44 6.49 -8.24
N ILE A 47 8.28 6.69 -7.59
CA ILE A 47 8.19 7.03 -6.16
C ILE A 47 7.95 5.82 -5.26
N SER A 48 7.49 4.70 -5.81
CA SER A 48 7.15 3.52 -5.02
C SER A 48 8.34 3.00 -4.22
N GLY A 49 8.07 2.44 -3.04
CA GLY A 49 9.12 1.91 -2.16
C GLY A 49 10.18 2.94 -1.75
N GLY A 50 9.80 4.23 -1.64
CA GLY A 50 10.73 5.30 -1.30
C GLY A 50 11.72 5.63 -2.42
N GLY A 51 11.30 5.52 -3.69
CA GLY A 51 12.14 5.78 -4.86
C GLY A 51 12.98 4.58 -5.32
N ARG A 52 12.84 3.43 -4.66
CA ARG A 52 13.55 2.18 -5.01
C ARG A 52 12.75 1.26 -5.95
N CYS A 53 11.45 1.42 -6.03
CA CYS A 53 10.45 0.56 -6.67
C CYS A 53 10.34 -0.82 -6.00
N ASN A 54 9.35 -1.00 -5.14
CA ASN A 54 8.94 -2.35 -4.73
C ASN A 54 8.24 -3.04 -5.90
N VAL A 55 8.95 -3.98 -6.54
CA VAL A 55 8.50 -4.62 -7.80
C VAL A 55 7.47 -5.70 -7.53
N THR A 56 7.76 -6.58 -6.56
CA THR A 56 6.93 -7.72 -6.18
C THR A 56 7.29 -8.19 -4.77
N HIS A 57 6.78 -9.34 -4.37
CA HIS A 57 7.08 -9.98 -3.09
C HIS A 57 7.72 -11.35 -3.33
N ALA A 58 8.69 -11.73 -2.51
CA ALA A 58 9.40 -13.01 -2.57
C ALA A 58 8.51 -14.15 -2.02
N SER A 59 7.30 -14.26 -2.53
CA SER A 59 6.37 -15.33 -2.17
C SER A 59 6.54 -16.50 -3.13
N THR A 60 6.74 -17.68 -2.60
CA THR A 60 6.87 -18.91 -3.40
C THR A 60 5.52 -19.55 -3.69
N MET A 61 4.49 -19.22 -2.91
CA MET A 61 3.15 -19.75 -3.04
C MET A 61 2.16 -18.67 -3.44
N VAL A 62 1.24 -19.02 -4.37
CA VAL A 62 0.17 -18.12 -4.81
C VAL A 62 -0.74 -17.73 -3.65
N ASP A 63 -1.04 -18.65 -2.73
CA ASP A 63 -1.91 -18.37 -1.59
C ASP A 63 -1.36 -17.29 -0.67
N ASP A 64 -0.06 -17.24 -0.43
CA ASP A 64 0.58 -16.16 0.36
C ASP A 64 0.38 -14.79 -0.31
N MET A 65 0.48 -14.74 -1.64
CA MET A 65 0.20 -13.51 -2.37
C MET A 65 -1.28 -13.10 -2.28
N LEU A 66 -2.18 -14.08 -2.35
CA LEU A 66 -3.61 -13.83 -2.26
C LEU A 66 -4.02 -13.22 -0.92
N ASP A 67 -3.30 -13.50 0.16
CA ASP A 67 -3.56 -12.94 1.48
C ASP A 67 -3.31 -11.41 1.55
N ALA A 68 -2.50 -10.89 0.63
CA ALA A 68 -2.29 -9.45 0.48
C ALA A 68 -3.45 -8.74 -0.25
N TYR A 69 -4.42 -9.47 -0.79
CA TYR A 69 -5.58 -8.94 -1.51
C TYR A 69 -6.87 -9.11 -0.69
N PRO A 70 -7.16 -8.24 0.28
CA PRO A 70 -8.33 -8.37 1.16
C PRO A 70 -9.67 -8.32 0.39
N ARG A 71 -9.65 -7.74 -0.80
CA ARG A 71 -10.73 -7.71 -1.77
C ARG A 71 -10.20 -8.21 -3.11
N GLY A 72 -10.99 -9.00 -3.83
CA GLY A 72 -10.58 -9.56 -5.13
C GLY A 72 -9.68 -10.79 -5.06
N ARG A 73 -9.49 -11.41 -3.88
CA ARG A 73 -8.70 -12.63 -3.69
C ARG A 73 -9.07 -13.72 -4.72
N ASN A 74 -10.36 -14.02 -4.86
CA ASN A 74 -10.84 -15.04 -5.79
C ASN A 74 -10.73 -14.62 -7.25
N PHE A 75 -10.93 -13.33 -7.54
CA PHE A 75 -10.79 -12.75 -8.88
C PHE A 75 -9.36 -12.89 -9.40
N ILE A 76 -8.36 -12.49 -8.61
CA ILE A 76 -6.96 -12.48 -9.06
C ILE A 76 -6.30 -13.86 -9.03
N ARG A 77 -6.87 -14.86 -8.34
CA ARG A 77 -6.28 -16.19 -8.16
C ARG A 77 -5.85 -16.83 -9.47
N LYS A 78 -6.74 -16.83 -10.47
CA LYS A 78 -6.45 -17.43 -11.78
C LYS A 78 -5.27 -16.72 -12.47
N SER A 79 -5.23 -15.41 -12.41
CA SER A 79 -4.14 -14.62 -13.00
C SER A 79 -2.80 -14.88 -12.31
N LEU A 80 -2.78 -15.01 -10.98
CA LEU A 80 -1.57 -15.31 -10.23
C LEU A 80 -1.05 -16.75 -10.48
N HIS A 81 -1.91 -17.69 -10.82
CA HIS A 81 -1.48 -19.02 -11.28
C HIS A 81 -0.89 -19.00 -12.70
N GLN A 82 -1.28 -18.06 -13.55
CA GLN A 82 -0.74 -17.88 -14.89
C GLN A 82 0.54 -17.03 -14.91
N PHE A 83 0.62 -16.03 -14.04
CA PHE A 83 1.76 -15.13 -13.92
C PHE A 83 1.95 -14.73 -12.45
N SER A 84 2.89 -15.35 -11.80
CA SER A 84 3.17 -15.23 -10.37
C SER A 84 4.24 -14.16 -10.07
N SER A 85 4.57 -14.04 -8.80
CA SER A 85 5.71 -13.26 -8.33
C SER A 85 7.03 -13.76 -8.92
N ASN A 86 7.23 -15.09 -8.98
CA ASN A 86 8.42 -15.68 -9.57
C ASN A 86 8.53 -15.38 -11.07
N ASP A 87 7.41 -15.40 -11.80
CA ASP A 87 7.39 -15.03 -13.21
C ASP A 87 7.76 -13.57 -13.41
N THR A 88 7.33 -12.69 -12.50
CA THR A 88 7.77 -11.28 -12.48
C THR A 88 9.27 -11.16 -12.29
N VAL A 89 9.85 -11.91 -11.35
CA VAL A 89 11.30 -11.91 -11.10
C VAL A 89 12.07 -12.40 -12.35
N ASN A 90 11.62 -13.51 -12.94
CA ASN A 90 12.22 -14.08 -14.14
C ASN A 90 12.10 -13.12 -15.33
N TRP A 91 10.94 -12.48 -15.50
CA TRP A 91 10.72 -11.51 -16.57
C TRP A 91 11.74 -10.35 -16.55
N PHE A 92 12.04 -9.81 -15.36
CA PHE A 92 13.07 -8.79 -15.18
C PHE A 92 14.48 -9.35 -15.34
N ALA A 93 14.75 -10.55 -14.81
CA ALA A 93 16.07 -11.18 -14.91
C ALA A 93 16.48 -11.47 -16.37
N GLU A 94 15.54 -11.94 -17.21
CA GLU A 94 15.74 -12.14 -18.65
C GLU A 94 16.13 -10.85 -19.39
N ARG A 95 15.82 -9.69 -18.81
CA ARG A 95 16.11 -8.35 -19.32
C ARG A 95 17.30 -7.68 -18.61
N GLY A 96 18.10 -8.48 -17.90
CA GLY A 96 19.31 -8.01 -17.21
C GLY A 96 19.05 -7.22 -15.92
N VAL A 97 17.82 -7.24 -15.41
CA VAL A 97 17.46 -6.56 -14.14
C VAL A 97 17.34 -7.59 -13.03
N SER A 98 18.34 -7.64 -12.15
CA SER A 98 18.33 -8.49 -10.95
C SER A 98 17.56 -7.83 -9.82
N LEU A 99 16.73 -8.63 -9.13
CA LEU A 99 15.97 -8.22 -7.96
C LEU A 99 16.55 -8.88 -6.70
N LYS A 100 16.46 -8.19 -5.55
CA LYS A 100 16.80 -8.71 -4.22
C LYS A 100 15.58 -8.65 -3.31
N ALA A 101 15.43 -9.67 -2.45
CA ALA A 101 14.41 -9.69 -1.41
C ALA A 101 14.94 -9.04 -0.12
N GLU A 102 14.11 -8.25 0.54
CA GLU A 102 14.33 -7.78 1.92
C GLU A 102 13.78 -8.81 2.94
N GLN A 103 14.09 -8.63 4.21
CA GLN A 103 13.67 -9.56 5.29
C GLN A 103 12.16 -9.73 5.39
N ASP A 104 11.39 -8.71 5.00
CA ASP A 104 9.92 -8.73 4.99
C ASP A 104 9.32 -9.23 3.67
N GLY A 105 10.14 -9.75 2.77
CA GLY A 105 9.75 -10.33 1.49
C GLY A 105 9.55 -9.32 0.35
N ARG A 106 9.62 -8.02 0.58
CA ARG A 106 9.56 -7.03 -0.49
C ARG A 106 10.76 -7.17 -1.42
N MET A 107 10.55 -7.04 -2.72
CA MET A 107 11.60 -7.18 -3.72
C MET A 107 11.89 -5.87 -4.43
N PHE A 108 13.17 -5.53 -4.47
CA PHE A 108 13.68 -4.30 -5.08
C PHE A 108 14.76 -4.61 -6.10
N PRO A 109 15.00 -3.74 -7.11
CA PRO A 109 16.18 -3.88 -7.94
C PRO A 109 17.46 -3.82 -7.06
N VAL A 110 18.47 -4.60 -7.39
CA VAL A 110 19.74 -4.62 -6.63
C VAL A 110 20.42 -3.25 -6.59
N THR A 111 20.10 -2.37 -7.53
CA THR A 111 20.58 -0.98 -7.60
C THR A 111 19.94 -0.06 -6.56
N ASP A 112 18.86 -0.47 -5.90
CA ASP A 112 18.02 0.37 -5.03
C ASP A 112 17.50 1.66 -5.71
N GLN A 113 17.31 1.63 -7.03
CA GLN A 113 16.84 2.78 -7.81
C GLN A 113 15.66 2.37 -8.71
N SER A 114 14.53 3.05 -8.55
CA SER A 114 13.34 2.85 -9.41
C SER A 114 13.63 3.10 -10.89
N GLN A 115 14.65 3.92 -11.18
CA GLN A 115 15.06 4.21 -12.55
C GLN A 115 15.49 2.94 -13.32
N THR A 116 16.04 1.93 -12.64
CA THR A 116 16.39 0.64 -13.25
C THR A 116 15.18 -0.05 -13.86
N ILE A 117 14.06 -0.08 -13.14
CA ILE A 117 12.80 -0.66 -13.61
C ILE A 117 12.19 0.18 -14.74
N ILE A 118 12.24 1.51 -14.60
CA ILE A 118 11.75 2.44 -15.63
C ILE A 118 12.53 2.25 -16.94
N ASN A 119 13.85 2.22 -16.86
CA ASN A 119 14.71 2.04 -18.04
C ASN A 119 14.44 0.70 -18.74
N CYS A 120 14.25 -0.39 -17.98
CA CYS A 120 13.92 -1.70 -18.53
C CYS A 120 12.58 -1.64 -19.32
N LEU A 121 11.52 -1.11 -18.73
CA LEU A 121 10.21 -1.02 -19.38
C LEU A 121 10.24 -0.11 -20.63
N MET A 122 10.99 1.00 -20.58
CA MET A 122 11.16 1.92 -21.71
C MET A 122 11.96 1.26 -22.84
N ALA A 123 13.04 0.55 -22.54
CA ALA A 123 13.85 -0.17 -23.54
C ALA A 123 13.03 -1.27 -24.23
N GLU A 124 12.21 -2.01 -23.50
CA GLU A 124 11.30 -2.99 -24.08
C GLU A 124 10.26 -2.34 -25.00
N ALA A 125 9.70 -1.19 -24.59
CA ALA A 125 8.75 -0.47 -25.44
C ALA A 125 9.39 0.02 -26.76
N GLU A 126 10.63 0.48 -26.71
CA GLU A 126 11.42 0.85 -27.89
C GLU A 126 11.74 -0.35 -28.76
N GLN A 127 12.23 -1.45 -28.16
CA GLN A 127 12.60 -2.69 -28.86
C GLN A 127 11.44 -3.27 -29.66
N TYR A 128 10.23 -3.27 -29.08
CA TYR A 128 9.02 -3.80 -29.72
C TYR A 128 8.18 -2.71 -30.43
N GLN A 129 8.75 -1.53 -30.64
CA GLN A 129 8.14 -0.43 -31.39
C GLN A 129 6.75 -0.01 -30.85
N VAL A 130 6.55 -0.09 -29.54
CA VAL A 130 5.34 0.40 -28.90
C VAL A 130 5.28 1.92 -29.04
N LYS A 131 4.25 2.42 -29.67
CA LYS A 131 4.02 3.85 -29.81
C LYS A 131 3.51 4.46 -28.51
N ILE A 132 4.12 5.53 -28.03
CA ILE A 132 3.71 6.23 -26.83
C ILE A 132 3.25 7.64 -27.19
N VAL A 133 2.01 7.97 -26.83
CA VAL A 133 1.42 9.30 -27.02
C VAL A 133 1.11 9.88 -25.65
N MET A 134 1.83 10.94 -25.30
CA MET A 134 1.66 11.67 -24.04
C MET A 134 0.69 12.83 -24.21
N GLN A 135 0.16 13.33 -23.09
CA GLN A 135 -0.85 14.40 -23.08
C GLN A 135 -2.07 14.05 -23.96
N ALA A 136 -2.47 12.77 -23.90
CA ALA A 136 -3.56 12.18 -24.64
C ALA A 136 -4.53 11.54 -23.65
N GLU A 137 -5.53 12.29 -23.21
CA GLU A 137 -6.54 11.85 -22.27
C GLU A 137 -7.72 11.21 -22.98
N VAL A 138 -7.98 9.94 -22.70
CA VAL A 138 -9.20 9.28 -23.20
C VAL A 138 -10.38 9.75 -22.35
N VAL A 139 -11.37 10.36 -23.00
CA VAL A 139 -12.55 10.94 -22.34
C VAL A 139 -13.85 10.17 -22.63
N SER A 140 -13.85 9.30 -23.64
CA SER A 140 -14.95 8.36 -23.86
C SER A 140 -14.50 7.15 -24.68
N ILE A 141 -15.19 6.03 -24.49
CA ILE A 141 -15.02 4.80 -25.25
C ILE A 141 -16.39 4.32 -25.69
N HIS A 142 -16.50 3.97 -26.97
CA HIS A 142 -17.70 3.35 -27.54
C HIS A 142 -17.28 2.12 -28.35
N LYS A 143 -17.99 1.02 -28.19
CA LYS A 143 -17.84 -0.14 -29.05
C LYS A 143 -18.85 -0.03 -30.20
N ASP A 144 -18.33 0.00 -31.43
CA ASP A 144 -19.15 0.01 -32.65
C ASP A 144 -18.83 -1.27 -33.44
N GLN A 145 -19.73 -2.23 -33.38
CA GLN A 145 -19.55 -3.58 -33.92
C GLN A 145 -18.28 -4.23 -33.32
N GLU A 146 -17.24 -4.46 -34.13
CA GLU A 146 -15.99 -5.12 -33.73
C GLU A 146 -14.85 -4.11 -33.40
N VAL A 147 -15.11 -2.81 -33.48
CA VAL A 147 -14.10 -1.76 -33.33
C VAL A 147 -14.46 -0.83 -32.18
N PHE A 148 -13.45 -0.50 -31.37
CA PHE A 148 -13.58 0.52 -30.35
C PHE A 148 -13.26 1.90 -30.93
N LYS A 149 -14.10 2.89 -30.63
CA LYS A 149 -13.89 4.30 -30.93
C LYS A 149 -13.63 5.06 -29.65
N LEU A 150 -12.50 5.75 -29.57
CA LEU A 150 -12.07 6.49 -28.39
C LEU A 150 -12.01 7.99 -28.74
N SER A 151 -12.66 8.82 -27.92
CA SER A 151 -12.43 10.27 -27.97
C SER A 151 -11.23 10.60 -27.09
N VAL A 152 -10.23 11.24 -27.70
CA VAL A 152 -8.95 11.56 -27.03
C VAL A 152 -8.75 13.07 -27.03
N LEU A 153 -8.59 13.65 -25.85
CA LEU A 153 -8.27 15.06 -25.65
C LEU A 153 -6.76 15.24 -25.62
N THR A 154 -6.25 16.03 -26.55
CA THR A 154 -4.83 16.32 -26.69
C THR A 154 -4.40 17.53 -25.82
N ALA A 155 -3.10 17.80 -25.73
CA ALA A 155 -2.55 18.96 -25.03
C ALA A 155 -3.14 20.31 -25.49
N SER A 156 -3.50 20.42 -26.76
CA SER A 156 -4.15 21.60 -27.34
C SER A 156 -5.67 21.66 -27.12
N GLN A 157 -6.21 20.78 -26.26
CA GLN A 157 -7.65 20.65 -26.00
C GLN A 157 -8.47 20.29 -27.25
N ILE A 158 -7.83 19.74 -28.28
CA ILE A 158 -8.49 19.26 -29.49
C ILE A 158 -8.89 17.81 -29.27
N SER A 159 -10.18 17.50 -29.43
CA SER A 159 -10.66 16.13 -29.41
C SER A 159 -10.37 15.46 -30.76
N THR A 160 -9.65 14.34 -30.70
CA THR A 160 -9.40 13.45 -31.84
C THR A 160 -10.14 12.13 -31.62
N LEU A 161 -10.51 11.47 -32.74
CA LEU A 161 -11.11 10.15 -32.70
C LEU A 161 -10.04 9.11 -33.06
N GLU A 162 -9.79 8.19 -32.13
CA GLU A 162 -8.93 7.03 -32.35
C GLU A 162 -9.79 5.76 -32.48
N THR A 163 -9.32 4.81 -33.26
CA THR A 163 -9.96 3.49 -33.42
C THR A 163 -9.00 2.37 -33.05
N ALA A 164 -9.53 1.29 -32.48
CA ALA A 164 -8.76 0.12 -32.09
C ALA A 164 -9.58 -1.16 -32.19
N ASP A 165 -8.93 -2.27 -32.53
CA ASP A 165 -9.54 -3.62 -32.46
C ASP A 165 -9.59 -4.09 -31.02
N PHE A 166 -8.61 -3.71 -30.18
CA PHE A 166 -8.50 -4.07 -28.78
C PHE A 166 -8.18 -2.85 -27.93
N ILE A 167 -8.68 -2.85 -26.71
CA ILE A 167 -8.32 -1.86 -25.69
C ILE A 167 -7.89 -2.54 -24.38
N CYS A 168 -6.92 -1.94 -23.70
CA CYS A 168 -6.54 -2.29 -22.36
C CYS A 168 -6.64 -1.05 -21.47
N ILE A 169 -7.47 -1.10 -20.44
CA ILE A 169 -7.64 0.00 -19.49
C ILE A 169 -6.65 -0.19 -18.34
N ALA A 170 -5.58 0.60 -18.32
CA ALA A 170 -4.51 0.61 -17.35
C ALA A 170 -4.37 1.98 -16.66
N ALA A 171 -5.47 2.73 -16.55
CA ALA A 171 -5.51 4.12 -16.07
C ALA A 171 -5.22 4.28 -14.55
N GLY A 172 -5.10 3.17 -13.82
CA GLY A 172 -4.91 3.19 -12.37
C GLY A 172 -6.19 3.54 -11.61
N GLY A 173 -6.06 3.78 -10.31
CA GLY A 173 -7.18 4.17 -9.46
C GLY A 173 -7.48 5.66 -9.51
N HIS A 174 -8.75 6.02 -9.31
CA HIS A 174 -9.21 7.39 -9.17
C HIS A 174 -9.76 7.61 -7.75
N PRO A 175 -9.51 8.79 -7.13
CA PRO A 175 -9.99 9.08 -5.78
C PRO A 175 -11.48 9.42 -5.71
N LYS A 176 -12.09 9.79 -6.82
CA LYS A 176 -13.49 10.20 -6.93
C LYS A 176 -14.21 9.34 -7.95
N LEU A 177 -15.49 9.11 -7.72
CA LEU A 177 -16.36 8.35 -8.63
C LEU A 177 -16.34 8.96 -10.06
N SER A 178 -16.41 10.29 -10.17
CA SER A 178 -16.36 11.01 -11.46
C SER A 178 -15.11 10.74 -12.29
N GLY A 179 -14.04 10.19 -11.71
CA GLY A 179 -12.87 9.74 -12.46
C GLY A 179 -13.11 8.50 -13.32
N PHE A 180 -14.29 7.86 -13.15
CA PHE A 180 -14.69 6.67 -13.90
C PHE A 180 -15.83 6.93 -14.91
N ASP A 181 -16.40 8.16 -14.98
CA ASP A 181 -17.55 8.50 -15.81
C ASP A 181 -17.33 8.11 -17.30
N TRP A 182 -16.09 8.23 -17.78
CA TRP A 182 -15.71 7.84 -19.13
C TRP A 182 -15.83 6.33 -19.43
N LEU A 183 -15.95 5.49 -18.39
CA LEU A 183 -16.15 4.04 -18.48
C LEU A 183 -17.63 3.64 -18.41
N GLU A 184 -18.55 4.53 -18.01
CA GLU A 184 -19.98 4.20 -17.88
C GLU A 184 -20.57 3.67 -19.18
N ASN A 185 -20.16 4.25 -20.33
CA ASN A 185 -20.62 3.84 -21.65
C ASN A 185 -20.05 2.48 -22.12
N THR A 186 -19.16 1.86 -21.35
CA THR A 186 -18.64 0.53 -21.66
C THR A 186 -19.49 -0.60 -21.07
N GLY A 187 -20.54 -0.25 -20.32
CA GLY A 187 -21.46 -1.20 -19.69
C GLY A 187 -20.99 -1.72 -18.33
N HIS A 188 -19.89 -1.21 -17.80
CA HIS A 188 -19.38 -1.60 -16.50
C HIS A 188 -19.97 -0.79 -15.35
N SER A 189 -20.26 -1.45 -14.24
CA SER A 189 -20.65 -0.80 -12.98
C SER A 189 -19.41 -0.45 -12.16
N ILE A 190 -19.48 0.70 -11.50
CA ILE A 190 -18.37 1.19 -10.67
C ILE A 190 -18.68 1.04 -9.19
N GLU A 191 -17.83 0.31 -8.48
CA GLU A 191 -17.80 0.30 -7.02
C GLU A 191 -17.14 1.58 -6.51
N THR A 192 -17.85 2.36 -5.70
CA THR A 192 -17.37 3.67 -5.22
C THR A 192 -15.95 3.57 -4.64
N PRO A 193 -14.99 4.36 -5.13
CA PRO A 193 -13.64 4.33 -4.62
C PRO A 193 -13.56 4.94 -3.22
N VAL A 194 -12.86 4.26 -2.33
CA VAL A 194 -12.52 4.76 -0.99
C VAL A 194 -11.01 4.71 -0.78
N PRO A 195 -10.43 5.59 0.02
CA PRO A 195 -9.01 5.54 0.37
C PRO A 195 -8.61 4.19 0.98
N SER A 196 -7.44 3.72 0.63
CA SER A 196 -6.79 2.51 1.15
C SER A 196 -5.31 2.83 1.43
N LEU A 197 -4.65 2.07 2.33
CA LEU A 197 -3.25 2.31 2.74
C LEU A 197 -3.05 3.74 3.31
N PHE A 198 -3.80 4.09 4.33
CA PHE A 198 -3.72 5.40 4.98
C PHE A 198 -3.24 5.30 6.43
N THR A 199 -2.77 6.44 6.95
CA THR A 199 -2.32 6.58 8.34
C THR A 199 -3.47 6.98 9.25
N PHE A 200 -3.38 6.67 10.55
CA PHE A 200 -4.40 7.01 11.54
C PHE A 200 -4.07 8.34 12.22
N ASN A 201 -4.98 9.31 12.13
CA ASN A 201 -4.84 10.59 12.79
C ASN A 201 -5.38 10.47 14.22
N ILE A 202 -4.52 10.73 15.19
CA ILE A 202 -4.82 10.67 16.62
C ILE A 202 -4.52 12.02 17.23
N PRO A 203 -5.52 12.75 17.76
CA PRO A 203 -5.33 14.10 18.31
C PRO A 203 -4.75 14.07 19.72
N ASP A 204 -3.59 13.42 19.90
CA ASP A 204 -2.87 13.30 21.18
C ASP A 204 -1.49 13.97 21.07
N LYS A 205 -1.36 15.14 21.72
CA LYS A 205 -0.11 15.91 21.72
C LYS A 205 1.05 15.17 22.39
N HIS A 206 0.78 14.34 23.39
CA HIS A 206 1.83 13.55 24.07
C HIS A 206 2.34 12.43 23.13
N LEU A 207 1.46 11.81 22.37
CA LEU A 207 1.87 10.85 21.33
C LEU A 207 2.67 11.57 20.24
N HIS A 208 2.23 12.75 19.79
CA HIS A 208 2.93 13.52 18.75
C HIS A 208 4.36 13.94 19.17
N ALA A 209 4.60 14.15 20.48
CA ALA A 209 5.95 14.43 20.99
C ALA A 209 6.94 13.29 20.73
N LEU A 210 6.43 12.08 20.44
CA LEU A 210 7.25 10.92 20.06
C LEU A 210 7.49 10.80 18.54
N MET A 211 7.19 11.82 17.77
CA MET A 211 7.41 11.81 16.31
C MET A 211 8.78 11.23 15.94
N GLY A 212 8.78 10.32 14.97
CA GLY A 212 9.97 9.62 14.48
C GLY A 212 10.33 8.36 15.29
N VAL A 213 9.66 8.11 16.42
CA VAL A 213 9.83 6.84 17.16
C VAL A 213 9.13 5.73 16.40
N SER A 214 9.81 4.61 16.24
CA SER A 214 9.25 3.39 15.66
C SER A 214 9.38 2.21 16.65
N SER A 215 8.36 1.35 16.68
CA SER A 215 8.46 0.00 17.23
C SER A 215 8.59 -0.98 16.07
N LYS A 216 9.58 -1.85 16.10
CA LYS A 216 9.80 -2.84 15.04
C LYS A 216 8.74 -3.94 15.05
N HIS A 217 8.17 -4.22 16.22
CA HIS A 217 7.22 -5.30 16.44
C HIS A 217 6.14 -4.81 17.41
N ALA A 218 5.00 -4.40 16.87
CA ALA A 218 3.84 -4.02 17.66
C ALA A 218 2.58 -4.56 16.98
N MET A 219 1.51 -4.79 17.76
CA MET A 219 0.22 -5.20 17.23
C MET A 219 -0.75 -4.03 17.32
N VAL A 220 -1.44 -3.76 16.21
CA VAL A 220 -2.50 -2.74 16.10
C VAL A 220 -3.83 -3.46 15.92
N LYS A 221 -4.83 -3.14 16.77
CA LYS A 221 -6.17 -3.75 16.73
C LYS A 221 -7.22 -2.69 16.51
N ILE A 222 -8.26 -3.02 15.72
CA ILE A 222 -9.52 -2.28 15.66
C ILE A 222 -10.60 -3.18 16.28
N PRO A 223 -10.93 -3.01 17.57
CA PRO A 223 -11.81 -3.93 18.30
C PRO A 223 -13.20 -4.08 17.67
N SER A 224 -13.79 -2.98 17.20
CA SER A 224 -15.12 -2.95 16.57
C SER A 224 -15.22 -3.83 15.33
N LEU A 225 -14.12 -4.02 14.60
CA LEU A 225 -14.05 -4.82 13.37
C LEU A 225 -13.43 -6.21 13.61
N LYS A 226 -12.92 -6.49 14.81
CA LYS A 226 -12.16 -7.72 15.14
C LYS A 226 -10.95 -7.93 14.22
N LEU A 227 -10.37 -6.83 13.72
CA LEU A 227 -9.19 -6.84 12.85
C LEU A 227 -7.95 -6.47 13.67
N GLN A 228 -6.85 -7.11 13.32
CA GLN A 228 -5.53 -6.81 13.89
C GLN A 228 -4.42 -7.09 12.88
N GLU A 229 -3.31 -6.34 13.02
CA GLU A 229 -2.08 -6.54 12.26
C GLU A 229 -0.87 -6.38 13.17
N THR A 230 0.13 -7.21 12.97
CA THR A 230 1.41 -7.14 13.70
C THR A 230 2.53 -6.75 12.75
N GLY A 231 3.40 -5.87 13.19
CA GLY A 231 4.54 -5.41 12.41
C GLY A 231 5.07 -4.06 12.88
N PRO A 232 5.94 -3.41 12.09
CA PRO A 232 6.45 -2.09 12.43
C PRO A 232 5.35 -1.02 12.49
N VAL A 233 5.40 -0.21 13.57
CA VAL A 233 4.54 0.96 13.78
C VAL A 233 5.44 2.19 13.92
N LEU A 234 5.09 3.27 13.24
CA LEU A 234 5.77 4.55 13.27
C LEU A 234 4.85 5.63 13.87
N ILE A 235 5.35 6.36 14.84
CA ILE A 235 4.67 7.53 15.40
C ILE A 235 5.03 8.74 14.55
N THR A 236 4.01 9.47 14.10
CA THR A 236 4.13 10.67 13.26
C THR A 236 3.59 11.89 14.00
N HIS A 237 3.73 13.07 13.43
CA HIS A 237 3.19 14.31 14.00
C HIS A 237 1.65 14.43 13.92
N TRP A 238 0.96 13.47 13.28
CA TRP A 238 -0.51 13.40 13.27
C TRP A 238 -1.06 12.13 13.93
N GLY A 239 -0.23 11.17 14.30
CA GLY A 239 -0.68 9.91 14.90
C GLY A 239 0.18 8.73 14.50
N LEU A 240 -0.41 7.66 13.96
CA LEU A 240 0.24 6.39 13.69
C LEU A 240 0.33 6.06 12.21
N SER A 241 1.47 5.52 11.81
CA SER A 241 1.79 5.01 10.48
C SER A 241 2.60 3.70 10.59
N GLY A 242 3.20 3.28 9.50
CA GLY A 242 4.02 2.07 9.42
C GLY A 242 3.26 0.87 8.86
N PRO A 243 3.97 -0.20 8.50
CA PRO A 243 3.41 -1.36 7.80
C PRO A 243 2.17 -1.98 8.47
N ALA A 244 2.15 -2.13 9.79
CA ALA A 244 1.00 -2.68 10.50
C ALA A 244 -0.25 -1.80 10.35
N VAL A 245 -0.10 -0.48 10.48
CA VAL A 245 -1.19 0.50 10.32
C VAL A 245 -1.70 0.52 8.89
N LEU A 246 -0.80 0.55 7.90
CA LEU A 246 -1.14 0.61 6.48
C LEU A 246 -1.87 -0.68 6.01
N LYS A 247 -1.40 -1.85 6.44
CA LYS A 247 -2.09 -3.13 6.14
C LYS A 247 -3.49 -3.14 6.76
N LEU A 248 -3.60 -2.73 8.03
CA LEU A 248 -4.87 -2.71 8.74
C LEU A 248 -5.87 -1.73 8.10
N SER A 249 -5.40 -0.52 7.72
CA SER A 249 -6.21 0.46 7.00
C SER A 249 -6.69 -0.05 5.63
N SER A 250 -5.87 -0.82 4.93
CA SER A 250 -6.24 -1.45 3.66
C SER A 250 -7.33 -2.51 3.86
N ARG A 251 -7.21 -3.36 4.87
CA ARG A 251 -8.20 -4.40 5.17
C ARG A 251 -9.55 -3.83 5.56
N ALA A 252 -9.55 -2.76 6.36
CA ALA A 252 -10.74 -2.11 6.90
C ALA A 252 -11.20 -0.89 6.09
N ALA A 253 -10.72 -0.70 4.85
CA ALA A 253 -10.88 0.56 4.11
C ALA A 253 -12.34 1.02 3.97
N ARG A 254 -13.28 0.10 3.70
CA ARG A 254 -14.70 0.43 3.52
C ARG A 254 -15.40 0.69 4.83
N GLU A 255 -15.16 -0.15 5.83
CA GLU A 255 -15.75 -0.02 7.16
C GLU A 255 -15.31 1.28 7.83
N LEU A 256 -14.03 1.62 7.70
CA LEU A 256 -13.49 2.87 8.24
C LEU A 256 -13.98 4.11 7.47
N ASN A 257 -14.21 3.99 6.17
CA ASN A 257 -14.85 5.05 5.40
C ASN A 257 -16.31 5.26 5.84
N ALA A 258 -17.07 4.17 6.05
CA ALA A 258 -18.45 4.25 6.55
C ALA A 258 -18.56 4.86 7.95
N ALA A 259 -17.51 4.72 8.78
CA ALA A 259 -17.40 5.33 10.10
C ALA A 259 -16.82 6.76 10.08
N ASP A 260 -16.70 7.37 8.90
CA ASP A 260 -16.05 8.68 8.70
C ASP A 260 -14.69 8.78 9.41
N TYR A 261 -13.96 7.67 9.43
CA TYR A 261 -12.63 7.51 10.04
C TYR A 261 -12.57 7.86 11.54
N GLY A 262 -13.70 7.81 12.25
CA GLY A 262 -13.79 7.92 13.70
C GLY A 262 -13.90 6.54 14.35
N PHE A 263 -12.86 6.06 15.04
CA PHE A 263 -12.84 4.74 15.65
C PHE A 263 -11.78 4.59 16.75
N GLU A 264 -11.93 3.56 17.57
CA GLU A 264 -10.91 3.18 18.55
C GLU A 264 -9.90 2.23 17.94
N VAL A 265 -8.61 2.48 18.23
CA VAL A 265 -7.52 1.56 17.95
C VAL A 265 -6.80 1.23 19.26
N ARG A 266 -6.35 0.00 19.40
CA ARG A 266 -5.55 -0.46 20.56
C ARG A 266 -4.20 -0.97 20.09
N LEU A 267 -3.15 -0.54 20.78
CA LEU A 267 -1.80 -1.00 20.53
C LEU A 267 -1.35 -1.98 21.59
N ASN A 268 -0.74 -3.06 21.14
CA ASN A 268 0.10 -3.90 21.97
C ASN A 268 1.55 -3.68 21.51
N TRP A 269 2.34 -2.99 22.34
CA TRP A 269 3.74 -2.68 22.07
C TRP A 269 4.67 -3.87 22.26
N VAL A 270 4.16 -4.95 22.88
CA VAL A 270 4.85 -6.20 23.20
C VAL A 270 3.95 -7.40 22.83
N PRO A 271 3.70 -7.63 21.53
CA PRO A 271 2.63 -8.51 21.03
C PRO A 271 2.74 -9.98 21.47
N ASP A 272 3.93 -10.42 21.89
CA ASP A 272 4.14 -11.77 22.42
C ASP A 272 3.68 -11.94 23.88
N SER A 273 3.12 -10.87 24.46
CA SER A 273 2.62 -10.86 25.84
C SER A 273 1.20 -10.32 25.91
N HIS A 274 0.48 -10.75 26.93
CA HIS A 274 -0.83 -10.19 27.31
C HIS A 274 -0.77 -9.57 28.71
N GLU A 275 -1.79 -8.78 29.08
CA GLU A 275 -1.78 -7.92 30.27
C GLU A 275 -1.40 -8.67 31.55
N SER A 276 -1.92 -9.91 31.78
CA SER A 276 -1.64 -10.65 33.01
C SER A 276 -0.18 -11.14 33.05
N MET A 277 0.35 -11.69 31.97
CA MET A 277 1.77 -12.11 31.91
C MET A 277 2.69 -10.90 32.08
N MET A 278 2.34 -9.77 31.46
CA MET A 278 3.12 -8.55 31.61
C MET A 278 3.10 -8.03 33.07
N LEU A 279 1.94 -8.04 33.71
CA LEU A 279 1.83 -7.63 35.11
C LEU A 279 2.70 -8.50 36.01
N ASP A 280 2.73 -9.81 35.82
CA ASP A 280 3.56 -10.71 36.58
C ASP A 280 5.07 -10.49 36.34
N ALA A 281 5.46 -10.23 35.07
CA ALA A 281 6.84 -9.85 34.75
C ALA A 281 7.26 -8.54 35.44
N LEU A 282 6.38 -7.53 35.46
CA LEU A 282 6.62 -6.26 36.13
C LEU A 282 6.73 -6.42 37.67
N LYS A 283 5.89 -7.26 38.28
CA LYS A 283 5.98 -7.59 39.72
C LYS A 283 7.27 -8.29 40.04
N ASN A 284 7.71 -9.25 39.24
CA ASN A 284 8.98 -9.94 39.40
C ASN A 284 10.16 -8.95 39.31
N SER A 285 10.12 -8.04 38.32
CA SER A 285 11.13 -6.97 38.19
C SER A 285 11.15 -6.08 39.43
N LYS A 286 10.00 -5.69 39.98
CA LYS A 286 9.90 -4.92 41.25
C LYS A 286 10.55 -5.64 42.42
N ALA A 287 10.45 -6.95 42.49
CA ALA A 287 11.04 -7.73 43.58
C ALA A 287 12.58 -7.78 43.50
N ILE A 288 13.16 -7.78 42.32
CA ILE A 288 14.57 -8.06 42.05
C ILE A 288 15.39 -6.79 41.78
N VAL A 289 14.85 -5.89 40.90
CA VAL A 289 15.58 -4.72 40.40
C VAL A 289 15.57 -3.59 41.43
N ARG A 290 16.68 -2.87 41.56
CA ARG A 290 16.86 -1.76 42.53
C ARG A 290 17.12 -0.41 41.86
N ASN A 291 17.29 -0.39 40.54
CA ASN A 291 17.54 0.84 39.79
C ASN A 291 16.25 1.59 39.49
N ALA A 292 16.37 2.81 38.99
CA ALA A 292 15.26 3.57 38.46
C ALA A 292 14.59 2.82 37.29
N ILE A 293 13.26 2.86 37.24
CA ILE A 293 12.49 2.11 36.24
C ILE A 293 12.73 2.66 34.82
N GLY A 294 13.00 3.94 34.68
CA GLY A 294 13.31 4.60 33.39
C GLY A 294 14.67 4.25 32.83
N SER A 295 15.62 3.75 33.64
CA SER A 295 17.01 3.56 33.22
C SER A 295 17.18 2.49 32.14
N LYS A 296 16.36 1.45 32.15
CA LYS A 296 16.39 0.35 31.16
C LYS A 296 15.04 -0.37 31.10
N ASN A 297 14.65 -0.77 29.92
CA ASN A 297 13.53 -1.68 29.72
C ASN A 297 13.99 -3.00 29.08
N SER A 298 13.27 -4.07 29.35
CA SER A 298 13.55 -5.42 28.83
C SER A 298 12.68 -5.77 27.60
N PHE A 299 11.99 -4.79 27.01
CA PHE A 299 10.94 -5.02 26.02
C PHE A 299 11.33 -4.55 24.60
N ASP A 300 12.60 -4.26 24.35
CA ASP A 300 13.11 -3.72 23.08
C ASP A 300 12.38 -2.44 22.59
N LEU A 301 11.86 -1.66 23.53
CA LEU A 301 11.24 -0.36 23.23
C LEU A 301 12.30 0.74 23.25
N SER A 302 12.14 1.76 22.39
CA SER A 302 13.00 2.93 22.47
C SER A 302 12.84 3.64 23.84
N ALA A 303 13.89 4.28 24.33
CA ALA A 303 13.87 4.98 25.61
C ALA A 303 12.74 6.03 25.66
N ARG A 304 12.51 6.76 24.56
CA ARG A 304 11.43 7.77 24.46
C ARG A 304 10.04 7.14 24.62
N LEU A 305 9.78 6.01 23.97
CA LEU A 305 8.50 5.30 24.07
C LEU A 305 8.31 4.72 25.48
N TRP A 306 9.35 4.14 26.04
CA TRP A 306 9.31 3.62 27.39
C TRP A 306 8.98 4.71 28.42
N THR A 307 9.69 5.83 28.40
CA THR A 307 9.43 6.98 29.27
C THR A 307 7.98 7.49 29.12
N TYR A 308 7.48 7.58 27.90
CA TYR A 308 6.09 7.98 27.63
C TYR A 308 5.10 7.02 28.31
N LEU A 309 5.28 5.70 28.13
CA LEU A 309 4.38 4.70 28.73
C LEU A 309 4.43 4.70 30.26
N LEU A 310 5.60 4.96 30.86
CA LEU A 310 5.73 5.15 32.31
C LEU A 310 4.91 6.35 32.78
N ILE A 311 5.11 7.52 32.18
CA ILE A 311 4.41 8.75 32.54
C ILE A 311 2.89 8.60 32.34
N LYS A 312 2.46 8.00 31.23
CA LYS A 312 1.06 7.68 30.94
C LYS A 312 0.43 6.77 32.01
N SER A 313 1.24 5.90 32.59
CA SER A 313 0.83 4.96 33.66
C SER A 313 0.89 5.55 35.07
N GLY A 314 1.27 6.83 35.21
CA GLY A 314 1.45 7.50 36.50
C GLY A 314 2.74 7.16 37.23
N ILE A 315 3.77 6.77 36.47
CA ILE A 315 5.09 6.42 37.03
C ILE A 315 6.11 7.47 36.61
N ASP A 316 6.78 8.07 37.58
CA ASP A 316 7.97 8.87 37.34
C ASP A 316 9.13 7.95 36.93
N PRO A 317 9.79 8.17 35.79
CA PRO A 317 10.91 7.37 35.32
C PRO A 317 12.10 7.28 36.32
N GLU A 318 12.27 8.28 37.18
CA GLU A 318 13.31 8.30 38.21
C GLU A 318 12.97 7.44 39.43
N ASN A 319 11.73 6.99 39.59
CA ASN A 319 11.34 6.11 40.68
C ASN A 319 12.05 4.77 40.58
N ILE A 320 12.58 4.30 41.74
CA ILE A 320 13.16 2.95 41.81
C ILE A 320 12.05 1.89 41.87
N TRP A 321 12.30 0.74 41.27
CA TRP A 321 11.34 -0.35 41.13
C TRP A 321 10.58 -0.71 42.40
N PRO A 322 11.23 -0.87 43.57
CA PRO A 322 10.53 -1.20 44.82
C PRO A 322 9.44 -0.22 45.24
N ASN A 323 9.58 1.05 44.89
CA ASN A 323 8.66 2.14 45.27
C ASN A 323 7.46 2.29 44.35
N ILE A 324 7.39 1.55 43.22
CA ILE A 324 6.28 1.68 42.27
C ILE A 324 5.01 1.10 42.90
N PRO A 325 3.89 1.87 42.94
CA PRO A 325 2.61 1.38 43.43
C PRO A 325 2.07 0.22 42.58
N GLN A 326 1.40 -0.73 43.21
CA GLN A 326 0.81 -1.90 42.52
C GLN A 326 -0.14 -1.46 41.40
N GLN A 327 -0.98 -0.43 41.66
CA GLN A 327 -1.92 0.09 40.67
C GLN A 327 -1.20 0.67 39.44
N ALA A 328 -0.06 1.32 39.64
CA ALA A 328 0.73 1.88 38.51
C ALA A 328 1.33 0.76 37.63
N LEU A 329 1.71 -0.40 38.25
CA LEU A 329 2.12 -1.56 37.44
C LEU A 329 0.97 -2.17 36.64
N VAL A 330 -0.25 -2.17 37.17
CA VAL A 330 -1.46 -2.57 36.42
C VAL A 330 -1.70 -1.64 35.26
N ASN A 331 -1.61 -0.34 35.49
CA ASN A 331 -1.75 0.66 34.42
C ASN A 331 -0.67 0.48 33.33
N LEU A 332 0.58 0.25 33.74
CA LEU A 332 1.70 0.02 32.83
C LEU A 332 1.52 -1.26 32.01
N SER A 333 1.07 -2.36 32.63
CA SER A 333 0.80 -3.61 31.90
C SER A 333 -0.27 -3.40 30.82
N ARG A 334 -1.31 -2.60 31.13
CA ARG A 334 -2.35 -2.22 30.15
C ARG A 334 -1.79 -1.33 29.05
N SER A 335 -1.00 -0.31 29.39
CA SER A 335 -0.38 0.59 28.40
C SER A 335 0.61 -0.15 27.49
N LEU A 336 1.24 -1.23 27.97
CA LEU A 336 2.12 -2.07 27.15
C LEU A 336 1.36 -3.00 26.21
N CYS A 337 0.27 -3.61 26.66
CA CYS A 337 -0.39 -4.71 25.96
C CYS A 337 -1.72 -4.34 25.30
N ASN A 338 -2.35 -3.21 25.67
CA ASN A 338 -3.71 -2.88 25.25
C ASN A 338 -3.98 -1.37 25.33
N ASP A 339 -3.06 -0.59 24.78
CA ASP A 339 -3.04 0.88 24.85
C ASP A 339 -4.09 1.51 23.92
N PRO A 340 -5.17 2.13 24.46
CA PRO A 340 -6.24 2.66 23.64
C PRO A 340 -5.91 4.06 23.09
N TYR A 341 -6.31 4.30 21.83
CA TYR A 341 -6.28 5.60 21.17
C TYR A 341 -7.54 5.82 20.36
N THR A 342 -8.01 7.06 20.29
CA THR A 342 -9.12 7.47 19.43
C THR A 342 -8.56 8.04 18.15
N VAL A 343 -8.92 7.41 17.02
CA VAL A 343 -8.65 7.92 15.68
C VAL A 343 -9.78 8.88 15.30
N SER A 344 -9.45 10.06 14.80
CA SER A 344 -10.40 11.10 14.40
C SER A 344 -10.30 11.49 12.93
N GLY A 345 -9.57 10.70 12.14
CA GLY A 345 -9.39 10.99 10.73
C GLY A 345 -8.23 10.18 10.14
N LYS A 346 -7.92 10.48 8.89
CA LYS A 346 -6.85 9.83 8.14
C LYS A 346 -5.98 10.84 7.41
N THR A 347 -4.73 10.47 7.14
CA THR A 347 -3.86 11.18 6.19
C THR A 347 -3.48 10.23 5.06
N THR A 348 -3.65 10.72 3.83
CA THR A 348 -3.23 10.03 2.60
C THR A 348 -2.18 10.90 1.91
N PHE A 349 -1.08 10.31 1.49
CA PHE A 349 -0.10 11.01 0.67
C PHE A 349 -0.59 11.05 -0.78
N LYS A 350 -0.64 12.24 -1.38
CA LYS A 350 -1.15 12.44 -2.76
C LYS A 350 -0.45 11.56 -3.79
N GLU A 351 0.84 11.33 -3.60
CA GLU A 351 1.68 10.59 -4.55
C GLU A 351 1.57 9.06 -4.40
N GLU A 352 1.23 8.57 -3.19
CA GLU A 352 1.06 7.14 -2.87
C GLU A 352 -0.41 6.74 -2.74
N PHE A 353 -1.33 7.55 -3.28
CA PHE A 353 -2.76 7.35 -3.13
C PHE A 353 -3.20 6.01 -3.73
N VAL A 354 -3.73 5.14 -2.88
CA VAL A 354 -4.34 3.86 -3.27
C VAL A 354 -5.82 3.89 -2.93
N THR A 355 -6.66 3.42 -3.84
CA THR A 355 -8.10 3.28 -3.66
C THR A 355 -8.54 1.82 -3.64
N ALA A 356 -9.56 1.54 -2.84
CA ALA A 356 -10.37 0.33 -2.93
C ALA A 356 -11.67 0.70 -3.65
N GLY A 357 -11.92 0.11 -4.81
CA GLY A 357 -13.02 0.43 -5.71
C GLY A 357 -12.56 0.49 -7.16
N GLY A 358 -13.47 0.78 -8.06
CA GLY A 358 -13.29 0.74 -9.51
C GLY A 358 -14.32 -0.15 -10.16
N ILE A 359 -14.03 -0.74 -11.32
CA ILE A 359 -14.94 -1.69 -11.98
C ILE A 359 -15.26 -2.84 -11.02
N LYS A 360 -16.54 -3.22 -10.92
CA LYS A 360 -16.97 -4.35 -10.09
C LYS A 360 -16.30 -5.64 -10.55
N LEU A 361 -15.87 -6.47 -9.61
CA LEU A 361 -15.11 -7.69 -9.89
C LEU A 361 -15.97 -8.84 -10.42
N GLU A 362 -17.29 -8.69 -10.41
CA GLU A 362 -18.25 -9.69 -10.84
C GLU A 362 -18.55 -9.61 -12.36
N GLU A 363 -18.03 -8.58 -13.01
CA GLU A 363 -18.15 -8.28 -14.43
C GLU A 363 -16.83 -8.60 -15.17
#